data_061c18568efdaa5b1d0097358c5b8b95
#
_entry.id   061c18568efdaa5b1d0097358c5b8b95
#
_cell.length_a   1.000
_cell.length_b   1.000
_cell.length_c   1.000
_cell.angle_alpha   90.00
_cell.angle_beta   90.00
_cell.angle_gamma   90.00
#
_symmetry.space_group_name_H-M   'P 1'
#
loop_
_entity.id
_entity.type
_entity.pdbx_description
1 polymer ?
#
loop_
_entity_poly.entity_id
_entity_poly.type
_entity_poly.pdbx_seq_one_letter_code
_entity_poly.pdbx_strand_id
1 'polypeptide(L)'
;NNYFYKIEVRIIDEIPFQFQKRDFSIKKEIKSGQTISFQYILVPKERGEYSFGRLNIFVSSPIGLVSKRFSFQKGEFLPCYPSFIHLRKYELMALQNEFSSFGIKKVRKLGHTMEFEQIKEYVQGDDIRTINWKATSKQNKLMVNQYQDEKSQRIYILIDKGRTMQLPFNGLTLLDYSINAAMALSHIILKKGDKAGMMTFSKKTENKVPADSKSGQLKKISEALYNIETNFYESDFGRLYQDIKFNITQRSLVLLFSNFETLDAVNRQMKYLRSIAKNHLLVVIFFKNSELQNLIGNAPNSIQEVYDEIIAEKLDFEKKLIIQELRKYGIYTIYTLPENLNIDVINKYLEIKSRGIL
;
A
#
# COMPACT_ATOMS: atom_id res chain seq x y z
N ASN A 1 35.40 31.73 10.71
CA ASN A 1 36.49 31.69 11.69
C ASN A 1 36.87 33.13 12.11
N ASN A 2 36.59 33.51 13.34
CA ASN A 2 36.89 34.82 13.92
C ASN A 2 38.23 34.83 14.69
N TYR A 3 38.95 33.72 14.71
CA TYR A 3 40.26 33.67 15.33
C TYR A 3 41.34 34.27 14.35
N PHE A 4 42.41 34.83 14.89
CA PHE A 4 43.51 35.39 14.11
C PHE A 4 44.40 34.35 13.42
N TYR A 5 44.16 33.06 13.69
CA TYR A 5 44.95 31.94 13.17
C TYR A 5 44.01 30.90 12.51
N LYS A 6 44.59 30.02 11.71
CA LYS A 6 43.87 28.92 11.13
C LYS A 6 43.43 27.95 12.22
N ILE A 7 42.25 27.37 12.07
CA ILE A 7 41.72 26.34 12.99
C ILE A 7 41.43 25.08 12.20
N GLU A 8 41.55 23.94 12.87
CA GLU A 8 41.06 22.66 12.38
C GLU A 8 39.67 22.42 12.97
N VAL A 9 38.72 22.13 12.09
CA VAL A 9 37.32 21.86 12.48
C VAL A 9 36.98 20.43 12.07
N ARG A 10 36.58 19.64 13.06
CA ARG A 10 35.99 18.32 12.85
C ARG A 10 34.52 18.36 13.19
N ILE A 11 33.70 18.03 12.23
CA ILE A 11 32.23 18.04 12.34
C ILE A 11 31.76 16.59 12.36
N ILE A 12 30.99 16.25 13.38
CA ILE A 12 30.35 14.95 13.55
C ILE A 12 28.85 15.21 13.62
N ASP A 13 28.12 14.75 12.62
CA ASP A 13 26.66 14.76 12.64
C ASP A 13 26.16 13.37 13.05
N GLU A 14 25.34 13.29 14.08
CA GLU A 14 24.78 12.04 14.57
C GLU A 14 23.63 11.60 13.63
N ILE A 15 24.03 10.98 12.51
CA ILE A 15 23.13 10.49 11.46
C ILE A 15 22.34 9.29 12.00
N PRO A 16 21.02 9.16 11.69
CA PRO A 16 20.21 8.01 12.05
C PRO A 16 20.86 6.67 11.69
N PHE A 17 20.76 5.69 12.57
CA PHE A 17 21.40 4.38 12.40
C PHE A 17 20.95 3.64 11.13
N GLN A 18 19.75 3.93 10.63
CA GLN A 18 19.19 3.35 9.40
C GLN A 18 20.04 3.62 8.16
N PHE A 19 20.85 4.70 8.15
CA PHE A 19 21.80 4.98 7.07
C PHE A 19 23.05 4.13 7.13
N GLN A 20 23.30 3.40 8.23
CA GLN A 20 24.46 2.53 8.47
C GLN A 20 25.83 3.24 8.30
N LYS A 21 25.87 4.57 8.44
CA LYS A 21 27.07 5.41 8.37
C LYS A 21 27.55 5.74 9.79
N ARG A 22 28.34 4.84 10.39
CA ARG A 22 28.77 4.96 11.79
C ARG A 22 29.83 6.04 12.05
N ASP A 23 30.72 6.28 11.09
CA ASP A 23 31.89 7.16 11.24
C ASP A 23 31.79 8.43 10.39
N PHE A 24 30.60 9.01 10.31
CA PHE A 24 30.41 10.21 9.53
C PHE A 24 31.08 11.40 10.20
N SER A 25 32.21 11.84 9.67
CA SER A 25 32.89 13.03 10.15
C SER A 25 33.55 13.79 8.99
N ILE A 26 33.45 15.11 9.04
CA ILE A 26 34.07 16.00 8.07
C ILE A 26 35.16 16.80 8.78
N LYS A 27 36.39 16.72 8.28
CA LYS A 27 37.52 17.51 8.77
C LYS A 27 37.87 18.58 7.75
N LYS A 28 38.04 19.81 8.20
CA LYS A 28 38.43 20.95 7.36
C LYS A 28 39.30 21.93 8.15
N GLU A 29 40.31 22.51 7.49
CA GLU A 29 41.02 23.69 7.98
C GLU A 29 40.31 24.96 7.51
N ILE A 30 40.14 25.92 8.42
CA ILE A 30 39.46 27.19 8.14
C ILE A 30 40.41 28.34 8.47
N LYS A 31 40.79 29.14 7.48
CA LYS A 31 41.66 30.28 7.66
C LYS A 31 40.98 31.41 8.43
N SER A 32 41.73 32.35 9.00
CA SER A 32 41.18 33.55 9.64
C SER A 32 40.29 34.32 8.68
N GLY A 33 39.13 34.77 9.16
CA GLY A 33 38.13 35.49 8.37
C GLY A 33 37.36 34.65 7.34
N GLN A 34 37.68 33.34 7.19
CA GLN A 34 37.03 32.48 6.19
C GLN A 34 35.73 31.87 6.74
N THR A 35 34.70 31.84 5.89
CA THR A 35 33.47 31.07 6.11
C THR A 35 33.42 29.90 5.12
N ILE A 36 33.10 28.71 5.60
CA ILE A 36 32.98 27.52 4.76
C ILE A 36 31.57 26.95 4.96
N SER A 37 30.93 26.59 3.86
CA SER A 37 29.71 25.80 3.84
C SER A 37 29.99 24.46 3.16
N PHE A 38 29.31 23.41 3.61
CA PHE A 38 29.33 22.10 2.96
C PHE A 38 27.95 21.48 3.01
N GLN A 39 27.71 20.63 2.03
CA GLN A 39 26.45 19.88 1.91
C GLN A 39 26.77 18.41 1.73
N TYR A 40 25.93 17.56 2.25
CA TYR A 40 25.96 16.13 1.99
C TYR A 40 24.54 15.61 1.74
N ILE A 41 24.42 14.52 1.00
CA ILE A 41 23.15 13.94 0.61
C ILE A 41 23.01 12.60 1.34
N LEU A 42 21.88 12.40 1.99
CA LEU A 42 21.42 11.14 2.55
C LEU A 42 20.21 10.67 1.76
N VAL A 43 20.26 9.40 1.34
CA VAL A 43 19.14 8.77 0.64
C VAL A 43 18.57 7.70 1.55
N PRO A 44 17.33 7.88 2.07
CA PRO A 44 16.68 6.86 2.87
C PRO A 44 16.35 5.64 1.99
N LYS A 45 16.61 4.45 2.49
CA LYS A 45 16.31 3.17 1.82
C LYS A 45 14.99 2.58 2.28
N GLU A 46 14.60 2.85 3.52
CA GLU A 46 13.43 2.32 4.18
C GLU A 46 12.48 3.46 4.55
N ARG A 47 11.19 3.17 4.65
CA ARG A 47 10.22 4.10 5.23
C ARG A 47 10.34 4.10 6.75
N GLY A 48 9.82 5.12 7.40
CA GLY A 48 9.79 5.21 8.85
C GLY A 48 10.27 6.56 9.36
N GLU A 49 10.59 6.61 10.62
CA GLU A 49 11.00 7.81 11.30
C GLU A 49 12.53 7.85 11.46
N TYR A 50 13.15 8.87 10.90
CA TYR A 50 14.58 9.09 10.96
C TYR A 50 14.88 10.12 12.04
N SER A 51 15.45 9.67 13.15
CA SER A 51 15.84 10.53 14.27
C SER A 51 17.28 11.00 14.10
N PHE A 52 17.45 12.27 13.76
CA PHE A 52 18.75 12.93 13.73
C PHE A 52 19.15 13.34 15.14
N GLY A 53 20.40 13.03 15.51
CA GLY A 53 20.96 13.38 16.80
C GLY A 53 21.48 14.82 16.84
N ARG A 54 22.59 15.02 17.55
CA ARG A 54 23.23 16.34 17.70
C ARG A 54 24.31 16.55 16.66
N LEU A 55 24.44 17.78 16.18
CA LEU A 55 25.57 18.21 15.41
C LEU A 55 26.70 18.64 16.37
N ASN A 56 27.79 17.89 16.38
CA ASN A 56 28.93 18.15 17.23
C ASN A 56 30.08 18.72 16.38
N ILE A 57 30.56 19.91 16.74
CA ILE A 57 31.68 20.58 16.09
C ILE A 57 32.85 20.64 17.07
N PHE A 58 33.96 20.04 16.71
CA PHE A 58 35.20 20.10 17.46
C PHE A 58 36.12 21.08 16.75
N VAL A 59 36.52 22.12 17.47
CA VAL A 59 37.46 23.15 16.98
C VAL A 59 38.75 22.97 17.70
N SER A 60 39.83 22.70 16.93
CA SER A 60 41.15 22.46 17.46
C SER A 60 42.12 23.60 17.03
N SER A 61 43.05 23.94 17.93
CA SER A 61 44.15 24.86 17.60
C SER A 61 45.09 24.22 16.59
N PRO A 62 45.93 25.00 15.86
CA PRO A 62 46.86 24.48 14.84
C PRO A 62 47.84 23.44 15.37
N ILE A 63 48.20 23.54 16.66
CA ILE A 63 49.11 22.63 17.34
C ILE A 63 48.39 21.42 17.94
N GLY A 64 47.06 21.40 17.91
CA GLY A 64 46.24 20.27 18.41
C GLY A 64 46.15 20.11 19.93
N LEU A 65 46.77 21.02 20.71
CA LEU A 65 46.83 20.93 22.18
C LEU A 65 45.50 21.18 22.87
N VAL A 66 44.62 21.98 22.25
CA VAL A 66 43.31 22.33 22.80
C VAL A 66 42.23 22.09 21.75
N SER A 67 41.22 21.36 22.16
CA SER A 67 40.01 21.14 21.33
C SER A 67 38.76 21.53 22.13
N LYS A 68 37.91 22.35 21.53
CA LYS A 68 36.64 22.78 22.12
C LYS A 68 35.48 22.17 21.33
N ARG A 69 34.55 21.50 22.05
CA ARG A 69 33.33 20.94 21.47
C ARG A 69 32.21 21.98 21.56
N PHE A 70 31.54 22.17 20.43
CA PHE A 70 30.28 22.88 20.33
C PHE A 70 29.21 21.89 19.88
N SER A 71 28.08 21.84 20.58
CA SER A 71 26.98 20.95 20.25
C SER A 71 25.77 21.78 19.88
N PHE A 72 25.23 21.54 18.69
CA PHE A 72 24.09 22.25 18.13
C PHE A 72 22.97 21.23 17.85
N GLN A 73 21.75 21.74 17.72
CA GLN A 73 20.52 21.02 17.47
C GLN A 73 20.08 20.08 18.62
N LYS A 74 18.79 20.02 18.79
CA LYS A 74 18.12 19.02 19.63
C LYS A 74 17.33 18.16 18.66
N GLY A 75 17.71 16.90 18.55
CA GLY A 75 17.05 15.83 17.81
C GLY A 75 15.87 16.23 16.91
N GLU A 76 16.02 16.14 15.64
CA GLU A 76 14.94 16.35 14.67
C GLU A 76 14.48 15.00 14.14
N PHE A 77 13.17 14.86 14.01
CA PHE A 77 12.57 13.67 13.41
C PHE A 77 12.12 13.97 11.99
N LEU A 78 12.58 13.18 11.05
CA LEU A 78 12.18 13.31 9.66
C LEU A 78 11.37 12.06 9.25
N PRO A 79 10.07 12.19 8.96
CA PRO A 79 9.28 11.06 8.48
C PRO A 79 9.62 10.74 7.03
N CYS A 80 9.98 9.50 6.75
CA CYS A 80 10.17 8.98 5.40
C CYS A 80 8.92 8.18 5.00
N TYR A 81 8.16 8.71 4.06
CA TYR A 81 6.94 8.10 3.56
C TYR A 81 7.22 6.98 2.54
N PRO A 82 6.26 6.04 2.34
CA PRO A 82 6.36 5.04 1.29
C PRO A 82 6.62 5.66 -0.09
N SER A 83 7.33 4.94 -0.96
CA SER A 83 7.75 5.46 -2.27
C SER A 83 6.57 5.81 -3.18
N PHE A 84 6.47 7.08 -3.57
CA PHE A 84 5.48 7.60 -4.52
C PHE A 84 5.96 7.61 -5.97
N ILE A 85 7.21 7.25 -6.24
CA ILE A 85 7.85 7.43 -7.57
C ILE A 85 7.08 6.69 -8.66
N HIS A 86 6.58 5.52 -8.35
CA HIS A 86 5.82 4.69 -9.29
C HIS A 86 4.35 5.11 -9.42
N LEU A 87 3.80 5.96 -8.53
CA LEU A 87 2.39 6.35 -8.60
C LEU A 87 2.05 7.08 -9.89
N ARG A 88 2.91 7.98 -10.38
CA ARG A 88 2.70 8.68 -11.66
C ARG A 88 2.59 7.71 -12.84
N LYS A 89 3.38 6.63 -12.82
CA LYS A 89 3.32 5.59 -13.85
C LYS A 89 1.96 4.89 -13.83
N TYR A 90 1.49 4.48 -12.66
CA TYR A 90 0.17 3.83 -12.48
C TYR A 90 -0.99 4.79 -12.77
N GLU A 91 -0.82 6.08 -12.47
CA GLU A 91 -1.79 7.13 -12.76
C GLU A 91 -2.00 7.29 -14.27
N LEU A 92 -0.92 7.43 -15.02
CA LEU A 92 -0.98 7.51 -16.49
C LEU A 92 -1.64 6.26 -17.07
N MET A 93 -1.32 5.08 -16.54
CA MET A 93 -1.92 3.81 -16.94
C MET A 93 -3.43 3.75 -16.63
N ALA A 94 -3.87 4.26 -15.49
CA ALA A 94 -5.29 4.26 -15.09
C ALA A 94 -6.13 5.30 -15.85
N LEU A 95 -5.51 6.36 -16.35
CA LEU A 95 -6.18 7.45 -17.09
C LEU A 95 -6.17 7.23 -18.61
N GLN A 96 -5.09 6.70 -19.17
CA GLN A 96 -4.99 6.37 -20.58
C GLN A 96 -5.69 5.04 -20.83
N ASN A 97 -6.59 5.00 -21.82
CA ASN A 97 -7.22 3.77 -22.29
C ASN A 97 -6.24 2.78 -22.96
N GLU A 98 -4.93 3.02 -22.89
CA GLU A 98 -3.85 2.21 -23.44
C GLU A 98 -3.28 1.22 -22.42
N PHE A 99 -4.16 0.38 -21.85
CA PHE A 99 -3.81 -0.59 -20.84
C PHE A 99 -2.97 -1.78 -21.34
N SER A 100 -2.83 -1.95 -22.65
CA SER A 100 -2.27 -3.18 -23.24
C SER A 100 -0.74 -3.31 -23.15
N SER A 101 0.00 -2.20 -23.13
CA SER A 101 1.47 -2.23 -23.16
C SER A 101 2.15 -2.50 -21.81
N PHE A 102 1.41 -2.42 -20.68
CA PHE A 102 1.95 -2.56 -19.33
C PHE A 102 1.29 -3.64 -18.47
N GLY A 103 0.60 -4.62 -19.08
CA GLY A 103 -0.04 -5.72 -18.34
C GLY A 103 -1.36 -5.34 -17.65
N ILE A 104 -1.84 -4.10 -17.79
CA ILE A 104 -3.15 -3.68 -17.30
C ILE A 104 -4.21 -4.07 -18.33
N LYS A 105 -5.15 -4.94 -17.95
CA LYS A 105 -6.21 -5.40 -18.86
C LYS A 105 -7.22 -4.30 -19.12
N LYS A 106 -7.48 -4.02 -20.42
CA LYS A 106 -8.59 -3.16 -20.84
C LYS A 106 -9.90 -3.86 -20.50
N VAL A 107 -10.61 -3.39 -19.49
CA VAL A 107 -11.93 -3.92 -19.16
C VAL A 107 -12.96 -3.15 -20.00
N ARG A 108 -13.63 -3.84 -20.91
CA ARG A 108 -14.75 -3.26 -21.65
C ARG A 108 -15.89 -2.99 -20.65
N LYS A 109 -16.35 -1.74 -20.57
CA LYS A 109 -17.60 -1.43 -19.88
C LYS A 109 -18.73 -2.18 -20.56
N LEU A 110 -19.25 -3.21 -19.90
CA LEU A 110 -20.45 -3.90 -20.31
C LEU A 110 -21.64 -3.17 -19.63
N GLY A 111 -22.27 -2.29 -20.39
CA GLY A 111 -23.49 -1.59 -19.96
C GLY A 111 -23.24 -0.15 -19.47
N HIS A 112 -24.30 0.61 -19.44
CA HIS A 112 -24.33 1.93 -18.80
C HIS A 112 -24.40 1.71 -17.28
N THR A 113 -23.35 2.02 -16.56
CA THR A 113 -23.29 2.00 -15.10
C THR A 113 -24.00 3.24 -14.51
N MET A 114 -25.22 3.47 -14.94
CA MET A 114 -26.04 4.54 -14.40
C MET A 114 -27.06 3.92 -13.44
N GLU A 115 -26.99 4.27 -12.16
CA GLU A 115 -28.06 3.92 -11.22
C GLU A 115 -29.30 4.74 -11.55
N PHE A 116 -30.45 4.05 -11.62
CA PHE A 116 -31.73 4.73 -11.77
C PHE A 116 -31.96 5.64 -10.55
N GLU A 117 -32.18 6.94 -10.79
CA GLU A 117 -32.44 7.90 -9.73
C GLU A 117 -33.93 8.14 -9.57
N GLN A 118 -34.59 8.60 -10.65
CA GLN A 118 -36.01 8.93 -10.64
C GLN A 118 -36.57 8.98 -12.07
N ILE A 119 -37.90 9.05 -12.17
CA ILE A 119 -38.57 9.35 -13.41
C ILE A 119 -39.00 10.82 -13.38
N LYS A 120 -38.52 11.61 -14.34
CA LYS A 120 -38.90 13.02 -14.49
C LYS A 120 -39.60 13.27 -15.81
N GLU A 121 -40.26 14.43 -15.94
CA GLU A 121 -40.82 14.90 -17.20
C GLU A 121 -39.70 15.22 -18.20
N TYR A 122 -39.88 14.83 -19.45
CA TYR A 122 -38.90 15.09 -20.53
C TYR A 122 -38.76 16.60 -20.75
N VAL A 123 -37.51 17.06 -20.77
CA VAL A 123 -37.17 18.44 -21.13
C VAL A 123 -36.30 18.38 -22.41
N GLN A 124 -36.51 19.36 -23.29
CA GLN A 124 -35.74 19.44 -24.53
C GLN A 124 -34.23 19.46 -24.24
N GLY A 125 -33.51 18.41 -24.71
CA GLY A 125 -32.09 18.16 -24.42
C GLY A 125 -31.82 16.87 -23.63
N ASP A 126 -32.87 16.23 -23.04
CA ASP A 126 -32.75 14.90 -22.44
C ASP A 126 -32.55 13.81 -23.51
N ASP A 127 -31.80 12.76 -23.18
CA ASP A 127 -31.54 11.65 -24.11
C ASP A 127 -32.84 10.85 -24.38
N ILE A 128 -33.26 10.84 -25.63
CA ILE A 128 -34.47 10.14 -26.11
C ILE A 128 -34.43 8.64 -25.79
N ARG A 129 -33.22 8.03 -25.67
CA ARG A 129 -33.04 6.61 -25.33
C ARG A 129 -33.48 6.28 -23.90
N THR A 130 -33.60 7.26 -23.04
CA THR A 130 -34.01 7.09 -21.64
C THR A 130 -35.51 7.25 -21.42
N ILE A 131 -36.33 7.41 -22.47
CA ILE A 131 -37.78 7.52 -22.37
C ILE A 131 -38.36 6.27 -21.72
N ASN A 132 -39.13 6.49 -20.66
CA ASN A 132 -39.90 5.45 -19.99
C ASN A 132 -41.35 5.41 -20.52
N TRP A 133 -41.56 4.56 -21.53
CA TRP A 133 -42.87 4.44 -22.19
C TRP A 133 -44.00 4.02 -21.24
N LYS A 134 -43.67 3.23 -20.20
CA LYS A 134 -44.65 2.79 -19.18
C LYS A 134 -45.13 3.95 -18.28
N ALA A 135 -44.22 4.83 -17.90
CA ALA A 135 -44.53 6.02 -17.12
C ALA A 135 -45.23 7.06 -18.00
N THR A 136 -44.78 7.25 -19.24
CA THR A 136 -45.39 8.13 -20.26
C THR A 136 -46.85 7.79 -20.48
N SER A 137 -47.21 6.52 -20.65
CA SER A 137 -48.60 6.10 -20.86
C SER A 137 -49.51 6.28 -19.65
N LYS A 138 -48.92 6.30 -18.43
CA LYS A 138 -49.69 6.54 -17.19
C LYS A 138 -49.96 8.03 -16.91
N GLN A 139 -49.02 8.88 -17.29
CA GLN A 139 -49.09 10.31 -16.95
C GLN A 139 -49.50 11.22 -18.11
N ASN A 140 -49.72 10.67 -19.30
CA ASN A 140 -49.99 11.41 -20.55
C ASN A 140 -49.01 12.54 -20.88
N LYS A 141 -47.79 12.41 -20.38
CA LYS A 141 -46.64 13.30 -20.61
C LYS A 141 -45.40 12.47 -20.87
N LEU A 142 -44.50 12.93 -21.72
CA LEU A 142 -43.24 12.26 -21.97
C LEU A 142 -42.40 12.21 -20.69
N MET A 143 -42.09 11.00 -20.22
CA MET A 143 -41.35 10.75 -19.01
C MET A 143 -40.01 10.08 -19.35
N VAL A 144 -38.95 10.52 -18.72
CA VAL A 144 -37.59 9.95 -18.90
C VAL A 144 -37.06 9.39 -17.57
N ASN A 145 -36.34 8.29 -17.69
CA ASN A 145 -35.57 7.79 -16.57
C ASN A 145 -34.33 8.69 -16.41
N GLN A 146 -34.23 9.35 -15.28
CA GLN A 146 -33.01 10.05 -14.90
C GLN A 146 -32.11 9.06 -14.21
N TYR A 147 -30.88 8.98 -14.70
CA TYR A 147 -29.83 8.15 -14.12
C TYR A 147 -28.82 9.06 -13.45
N GLN A 148 -28.38 8.68 -12.26
CA GLN A 148 -27.31 9.36 -11.56
C GLN A 148 -25.99 8.69 -11.91
N ASP A 149 -24.93 9.49 -11.99
CA ASP A 149 -23.57 8.95 -12.08
C ASP A 149 -23.31 8.00 -10.92
N GLU A 150 -22.55 6.94 -11.22
CA GLU A 150 -22.17 5.85 -10.30
C GLU A 150 -21.85 6.40 -8.90
N LYS A 151 -22.64 6.03 -7.90
CA LYS A 151 -22.38 6.41 -6.50
C LYS A 151 -20.95 6.02 -6.14
N SER A 152 -20.21 6.95 -5.54
CA SER A 152 -18.84 6.70 -5.08
C SER A 152 -18.82 5.52 -4.12
N GLN A 153 -18.10 4.47 -4.51
CA GLN A 153 -18.02 3.22 -3.75
C GLN A 153 -17.04 3.35 -2.59
N ARG A 154 -17.28 2.61 -1.52
CA ARG A 154 -16.39 2.54 -0.37
C ARG A 154 -15.46 1.35 -0.50
N ILE A 155 -14.17 1.63 -0.45
CA ILE A 155 -13.12 0.62 -0.57
C ILE A 155 -12.24 0.69 0.65
N TYR A 156 -12.12 -0.43 1.35
CA TYR A 156 -11.28 -0.56 2.52
C TYR A 156 -10.10 -1.48 2.24
N ILE A 157 -8.93 -0.99 2.57
CA ILE A 157 -7.67 -1.71 2.47
C ILE A 157 -7.30 -2.17 3.87
N LEU A 158 -7.23 -3.48 4.06
CA LEU A 158 -6.86 -4.11 5.31
C LEU A 158 -5.46 -4.71 5.17
N ILE A 159 -4.54 -4.30 6.02
CA ILE A 159 -3.15 -4.77 5.97
C ILE A 159 -2.86 -5.56 7.23
N ASP A 160 -2.56 -6.83 7.04
CA ASP A 160 -2.03 -7.70 8.07
C ASP A 160 -0.58 -7.30 8.38
N LYS A 161 -0.25 -7.11 9.65
CA LYS A 161 1.10 -6.84 10.11
C LYS A 161 1.63 -7.92 11.07
N GLY A 162 1.04 -9.09 11.01
CA GLY A 162 1.47 -10.26 11.74
C GLY A 162 2.78 -10.85 11.22
N ARG A 163 3.26 -11.89 11.91
CA ARG A 163 4.56 -12.55 11.65
C ARG A 163 4.76 -12.97 10.20
N THR A 164 3.73 -13.47 9.53
CA THR A 164 3.81 -13.97 8.15
C THR A 164 4.10 -12.89 7.11
N MET A 165 3.89 -11.60 7.47
CA MET A 165 4.16 -10.47 6.58
C MET A 165 5.59 -9.94 6.69
N GLN A 166 6.41 -10.51 7.58
CA GLN A 166 7.82 -10.14 7.77
C GLN A 166 8.75 -10.83 6.78
N LEU A 167 8.28 -11.80 6.01
CA LEU A 167 9.09 -12.52 5.04
C LEU A 167 9.80 -11.54 4.10
N PRO A 168 11.15 -11.61 4.00
CA PRO A 168 11.91 -10.74 3.12
C PRO A 168 11.76 -11.17 1.66
N PHE A 169 11.73 -10.20 0.77
CA PHE A 169 11.74 -10.40 -0.67
C PHE A 169 12.46 -9.23 -1.35
N ASN A 170 13.55 -9.49 -2.06
CA ASN A 170 14.36 -8.46 -2.77
C ASN A 170 14.68 -7.22 -1.93
N GLY A 171 15.06 -7.42 -0.66
CA GLY A 171 15.45 -6.35 0.26
C GLY A 171 14.31 -5.59 0.93
N LEU A 172 13.05 -5.95 0.67
CA LEU A 172 11.85 -5.42 1.31
C LEU A 172 11.05 -6.57 1.96
N THR A 173 10.20 -6.24 2.93
CA THR A 173 9.27 -7.22 3.51
C THR A 173 7.97 -7.30 2.70
N LEU A 174 7.20 -8.39 2.85
CA LEU A 174 5.85 -8.46 2.25
C LEU A 174 4.93 -7.35 2.77
N LEU A 175 5.15 -6.89 4.00
CA LEU A 175 4.47 -5.73 4.56
C LEU A 175 4.79 -4.46 3.76
N ASP A 176 6.05 -4.24 3.40
CA ASP A 176 6.46 -3.07 2.61
C ASP A 176 5.83 -3.07 1.23
N TYR A 177 5.80 -4.22 0.57
CA TYR A 177 5.09 -4.38 -0.70
C TYR A 177 3.60 -4.10 -0.56
N SER A 178 2.96 -4.58 0.51
CA SER A 178 1.54 -4.33 0.78
C SER A 178 1.25 -2.85 1.03
N ILE A 179 2.13 -2.15 1.76
CA ILE A 179 2.01 -0.72 2.02
C ILE A 179 2.16 0.09 0.73
N ASN A 180 3.15 -0.25 -0.10
CA ASN A 180 3.34 0.41 -1.39
C ASN A 180 2.12 0.19 -2.31
N ALA A 181 1.59 -1.03 -2.35
CA ALA A 181 0.38 -1.34 -3.11
C ALA A 181 -0.86 -0.63 -2.57
N ALA A 182 -1.02 -0.54 -1.26
CA ALA A 182 -2.11 0.18 -0.61
C ALA A 182 -2.08 1.67 -0.95
N MET A 183 -0.90 2.29 -0.96
CA MET A 183 -0.73 3.69 -1.36
C MET A 183 -1.08 3.92 -2.83
N ALA A 184 -0.55 3.08 -3.73
CA ALA A 184 -0.83 3.16 -5.16
C ALA A 184 -2.32 2.99 -5.45
N LEU A 185 -2.93 2.00 -4.83
CA LEU A 185 -4.35 1.71 -4.97
C LEU A 185 -5.22 2.83 -4.41
N SER A 186 -4.91 3.36 -3.20
CA SER A 186 -5.65 4.47 -2.60
C SER A 186 -5.65 5.71 -3.50
N HIS A 187 -4.50 6.01 -4.13
CA HIS A 187 -4.41 7.11 -5.08
C HIS A 187 -5.34 6.92 -6.28
N ILE A 188 -5.37 5.72 -6.85
CA ILE A 188 -6.22 5.39 -8.00
C ILE A 188 -7.71 5.41 -7.62
N ILE A 189 -8.06 4.86 -6.45
CA ILE A 189 -9.43 4.88 -5.92
C ILE A 189 -9.94 6.32 -5.82
N LEU A 190 -9.17 7.20 -5.19
CA LEU A 190 -9.53 8.61 -5.02
C LEU A 190 -9.63 9.35 -6.36
N LYS A 191 -8.74 9.06 -7.31
CA LYS A 191 -8.81 9.63 -8.66
C LYS A 191 -10.04 9.17 -9.46
N LYS A 192 -10.53 7.96 -9.20
CA LYS A 192 -11.76 7.43 -9.81
C LYS A 192 -13.03 7.92 -9.12
N GLY A 193 -12.92 8.82 -8.13
CA GLY A 193 -14.05 9.38 -7.39
C GLY A 193 -14.60 8.49 -6.29
N ASP A 194 -13.97 7.35 -6.00
CA ASP A 194 -14.37 6.44 -4.95
C ASP A 194 -13.77 6.86 -3.59
N LYS A 195 -14.29 6.27 -2.51
CA LYS A 195 -13.86 6.53 -1.14
C LYS A 195 -12.86 5.49 -0.68
N ALA A 196 -11.65 5.92 -0.34
CA ALA A 196 -10.59 5.06 0.17
C ALA A 196 -10.54 5.11 1.70
N GLY A 197 -10.59 3.93 2.33
CA GLY A 197 -10.36 3.73 3.76
C GLY A 197 -9.28 2.68 3.99
N MET A 198 -8.72 2.64 5.19
CA MET A 198 -7.65 1.72 5.52
C MET A 198 -7.71 1.31 7.00
N MET A 199 -7.30 0.08 7.27
CA MET A 199 -7.02 -0.41 8.63
C MET A 199 -5.82 -1.34 8.60
N THR A 200 -5.03 -1.32 9.67
CA THR A 200 -4.00 -2.34 9.90
C THR A 200 -4.37 -3.20 11.08
N PHE A 201 -3.98 -4.45 11.07
CA PHE A 201 -4.29 -5.37 12.15
C PHE A 201 -3.17 -6.38 12.39
N SER A 202 -3.10 -6.85 13.61
CA SER A 202 -2.36 -8.02 14.06
C SER A 202 -3.13 -8.63 15.23
N LYS A 203 -2.65 -8.62 16.44
CA LYS A 203 -3.40 -8.97 17.64
C LYS A 203 -4.55 -7.97 17.94
N LYS A 204 -4.39 -6.71 17.49
CA LYS A 204 -5.38 -5.63 17.59
C LYS A 204 -5.46 -4.91 16.26
N THR A 205 -6.60 -4.26 16.00
CA THR A 205 -6.72 -3.36 14.83
C THR A 205 -6.19 -1.99 15.23
N GLU A 206 -5.30 -1.47 14.38
CA GLU A 206 -4.64 -0.19 14.60
C GLU A 206 -4.77 0.68 13.33
N ASN A 207 -4.33 1.93 13.39
CA ASN A 207 -4.26 2.85 12.24
C ASN A 207 -5.53 2.84 11.37
N LYS A 208 -6.69 3.11 12.00
CA LYS A 208 -7.99 3.13 11.31
C LYS A 208 -8.20 4.48 10.61
N VAL A 209 -8.32 4.45 9.29
CA VAL A 209 -8.69 5.60 8.47
C VAL A 209 -10.03 5.29 7.79
N PRO A 210 -11.11 5.99 8.15
CA PRO A 210 -12.42 5.76 7.54
C PRO A 210 -12.41 6.12 6.05
N ALA A 211 -13.26 5.44 5.26
CA ALA A 211 -13.34 5.67 3.82
C ALA A 211 -13.93 7.06 3.51
N ASP A 212 -13.16 7.90 2.86
CA ASP A 212 -13.55 9.25 2.42
C ASP A 212 -12.90 9.55 1.06
N SER A 213 -13.45 10.53 0.33
CA SER A 213 -12.92 11.03 -0.95
C SER A 213 -12.42 12.47 -0.86
N LYS A 214 -12.43 13.08 0.32
CA LYS A 214 -12.01 14.48 0.52
C LYS A 214 -10.54 14.72 0.20
N SER A 215 -10.24 15.95 -0.19
CA SER A 215 -8.87 16.42 -0.31
C SER A 215 -8.10 16.18 1.00
N GLY A 216 -6.91 15.57 0.90
CA GLY A 216 -6.10 15.19 2.06
C GLY A 216 -6.31 13.75 2.55
N GLN A 217 -7.25 12.98 2.01
CA GLN A 217 -7.44 11.57 2.39
C GLN A 217 -6.18 10.73 2.13
N LEU A 218 -5.53 10.95 0.98
CA LEU A 218 -4.27 10.27 0.66
C LEU A 218 -3.17 10.59 1.67
N LYS A 219 -3.10 11.85 2.14
CA LYS A 219 -2.14 12.26 3.17
C LYS A 219 -2.40 11.53 4.49
N LYS A 220 -3.67 11.43 4.93
CA LYS A 220 -4.05 10.68 6.13
C LYS A 220 -3.65 9.19 6.04
N ILE A 221 -3.88 8.57 4.88
CA ILE A 221 -3.49 7.18 4.64
C ILE A 221 -1.95 7.06 4.68
N SER A 222 -1.23 7.98 4.05
CA SER A 222 0.23 8.01 4.07
C SER A 222 0.80 8.17 5.49
N GLU A 223 0.24 9.09 6.27
CA GLU A 223 0.60 9.30 7.67
C GLU A 223 0.31 8.08 8.55
N ALA A 224 -0.75 7.34 8.24
CA ALA A 224 -1.08 6.11 8.95
C ALA A 224 -0.16 4.93 8.56
N LEU A 225 0.46 4.97 7.38
CA LEU A 225 1.26 3.87 6.82
C LEU A 225 2.78 4.02 7.01
N TYR A 226 3.31 5.25 7.19
CA TYR A 226 4.76 5.47 7.12
C TYR A 226 5.55 4.77 8.24
N ASN A 227 4.97 4.65 9.44
CA ASN A 227 5.64 4.10 10.62
C ASN A 227 5.06 2.74 11.07
N ILE A 228 4.55 1.94 10.12
CA ILE A 228 4.03 0.61 10.44
C ILE A 228 5.16 -0.41 10.35
N GLU A 229 5.32 -1.17 11.42
CA GLU A 229 6.23 -2.30 11.51
C GLU A 229 5.46 -3.60 11.72
N THR A 230 6.08 -4.72 11.32
CA THR A 230 5.53 -6.04 11.60
C THR A 230 5.63 -6.37 13.07
N ASN A 231 4.58 -7.00 13.59
CA ASN A 231 4.58 -7.59 14.93
C ASN A 231 4.85 -9.09 14.82
N PHE A 232 5.60 -9.65 15.76
CA PHE A 232 5.86 -11.11 15.81
C PHE A 232 4.65 -11.95 16.26
N TYR A 233 3.48 -11.33 16.43
CA TYR A 233 2.26 -12.01 16.85
C TYR A 233 1.51 -12.60 15.65
N GLU A 234 0.73 -13.65 15.93
CA GLU A 234 -0.29 -14.11 14.99
C GLU A 234 -1.44 -13.10 14.90
N SER A 235 -1.99 -12.97 13.70
CA SER A 235 -3.07 -12.04 13.42
C SER A 235 -4.42 -12.60 13.86
N ASP A 236 -5.17 -11.80 14.63
CA ASP A 236 -6.50 -12.16 15.13
C ASP A 236 -7.60 -11.72 14.16
N PHE A 237 -8.05 -12.64 13.32
CA PHE A 237 -9.15 -12.42 12.38
C PHE A 237 -10.51 -12.30 13.07
N GLY A 238 -10.66 -12.84 14.27
CA GLY A 238 -11.87 -12.68 15.06
C GLY A 238 -12.06 -11.24 15.49
N ARG A 239 -10.99 -10.62 15.98
CA ARG A 239 -10.95 -9.21 16.33
C ARG A 239 -11.15 -8.33 15.10
N LEU A 240 -10.47 -8.66 14.00
CA LEU A 240 -10.65 -7.96 12.72
C LEU A 240 -12.12 -7.96 12.28
N TYR A 241 -12.78 -9.11 12.32
CA TYR A 241 -14.21 -9.22 11.98
C TYR A 241 -15.09 -8.31 12.84
N GLN A 242 -14.87 -8.30 14.16
CA GLN A 242 -15.60 -7.41 15.07
C GLN A 242 -15.38 -5.94 14.68
N ASP A 243 -14.14 -5.54 14.47
CA ASP A 243 -13.81 -4.17 14.09
C ASP A 243 -14.41 -3.76 12.74
N ILE A 244 -14.41 -4.65 11.75
CA ILE A 244 -15.08 -4.43 10.46
C ILE A 244 -16.58 -4.21 10.67
N LYS A 245 -17.23 -5.09 11.44
CA LYS A 245 -18.67 -5.01 11.72
C LYS A 245 -19.09 -3.69 12.36
N PHE A 246 -18.25 -3.13 13.24
CA PHE A 246 -18.52 -1.85 13.91
C PHE A 246 -18.19 -0.64 13.04
N ASN A 247 -17.11 -0.68 12.25
CA ASN A 247 -16.62 0.49 11.53
C ASN A 247 -17.09 0.56 10.07
N ILE A 248 -17.47 -0.57 9.46
CA ILE A 248 -17.89 -0.66 8.07
C ILE A 248 -19.33 -1.15 8.02
N THR A 249 -20.28 -0.20 8.12
CA THR A 249 -21.72 -0.51 8.18
C THR A 249 -22.38 -0.69 6.82
N GLN A 250 -21.79 -0.15 5.76
CA GLN A 250 -22.30 -0.28 4.39
C GLN A 250 -21.51 -1.31 3.60
N ARG A 251 -22.20 -1.99 2.66
CA ARG A 251 -21.52 -2.91 1.74
C ARG A 251 -20.39 -2.19 1.04
N SER A 252 -19.20 -2.77 1.07
CA SER A 252 -17.95 -2.16 0.62
C SER A 252 -17.07 -3.21 -0.04
N LEU A 253 -16.14 -2.78 -0.89
CA LEU A 253 -15.03 -3.61 -1.32
C LEU A 253 -13.99 -3.64 -0.21
N VAL A 254 -13.62 -4.84 0.22
CA VAL A 254 -12.61 -5.08 1.24
C VAL A 254 -11.44 -5.84 0.61
N LEU A 255 -10.28 -5.21 0.58
CA LEU A 255 -9.04 -5.75 0.05
C LEU A 255 -8.14 -6.13 1.22
N LEU A 256 -7.98 -7.41 1.47
CA LEU A 256 -7.24 -7.96 2.60
C LEU A 256 -5.87 -8.43 2.14
N PHE A 257 -4.83 -7.72 2.54
CA PHE A 257 -3.43 -8.10 2.35
C PHE A 257 -2.99 -8.94 3.55
N SER A 258 -2.76 -10.21 3.34
CA SER A 258 -2.29 -11.16 4.34
C SER A 258 -1.52 -12.28 3.67
N ASN A 259 -0.79 -13.08 4.41
CA ASN A 259 -0.10 -14.24 3.88
C ASN A 259 -0.48 -15.49 4.67
N PHE A 260 -1.12 -16.44 3.99
CA PHE A 260 -1.47 -17.73 4.56
C PHE A 260 -0.45 -18.77 4.11
N GLU A 261 0.26 -19.39 5.04
CA GLU A 261 1.28 -20.38 4.73
C GLU A 261 0.66 -21.75 4.38
N THR A 262 -0.33 -22.20 5.16
CA THR A 262 -0.94 -23.51 5.04
C THR A 262 -2.46 -23.45 4.90
N LEU A 263 -3.06 -24.50 4.37
CA LEU A 263 -4.51 -24.67 4.28
C LEU A 263 -5.18 -24.67 5.67
N ASP A 264 -4.53 -25.28 6.67
CA ASP A 264 -5.05 -25.32 8.04
C ASP A 264 -5.10 -23.92 8.68
N ALA A 265 -4.13 -23.07 8.36
CA ALA A 265 -4.15 -21.68 8.82
C ALA A 265 -5.37 -20.94 8.26
N VAL A 266 -5.71 -21.15 6.98
CA VAL A 266 -6.91 -20.55 6.36
C VAL A 266 -8.18 -21.15 6.97
N ASN A 267 -8.25 -22.47 7.16
CA ASN A 267 -9.44 -23.14 7.70
C ASN A 267 -9.79 -22.63 9.10
N ARG A 268 -8.79 -22.37 9.95
CA ARG A 268 -9.00 -21.75 11.28
C ARG A 268 -9.65 -20.37 11.17
N GLN A 269 -9.33 -19.59 10.15
CA GLN A 269 -9.83 -18.22 9.96
C GLN A 269 -11.08 -18.18 9.07
N MET A 270 -11.43 -19.27 8.41
CA MET A 270 -12.49 -19.34 7.41
C MET A 270 -13.84 -18.82 7.90
N LYS A 271 -14.21 -19.13 9.16
CA LYS A 271 -15.46 -18.63 9.75
C LYS A 271 -15.59 -17.11 9.74
N TYR A 272 -14.47 -16.41 9.98
CA TYR A 272 -14.44 -14.97 10.00
C TYR A 272 -14.40 -14.38 8.59
N LEU A 273 -13.60 -14.96 7.69
CA LEU A 273 -13.53 -14.55 6.29
C LEU A 273 -14.89 -14.70 5.60
N ARG A 274 -15.61 -15.80 5.84
CA ARG A 274 -16.99 -16.00 5.34
C ARG A 274 -17.96 -14.96 5.89
N SER A 275 -17.85 -14.63 7.17
CA SER A 275 -18.71 -13.63 7.81
C SER A 275 -18.47 -12.23 7.23
N ILE A 276 -17.23 -11.89 6.88
CA ILE A 276 -16.91 -10.65 6.17
C ILE A 276 -17.47 -10.70 4.74
N ALA A 277 -17.24 -11.80 4.02
CA ALA A 277 -17.68 -11.95 2.63
C ALA A 277 -19.20 -11.94 2.45
N LYS A 278 -19.97 -12.31 3.48
CA LYS A 278 -21.44 -12.23 3.48
C LYS A 278 -21.95 -10.78 3.37
N ASN A 279 -21.26 -9.83 4.00
CA ASN A 279 -21.69 -8.43 4.09
C ASN A 279 -20.96 -7.50 3.13
N HIS A 280 -19.74 -7.88 2.71
CA HIS A 280 -18.86 -7.08 1.89
C HIS A 280 -18.31 -7.91 0.73
N LEU A 281 -17.82 -7.26 -0.31
CA LEU A 281 -17.08 -7.94 -1.36
C LEU A 281 -15.63 -8.11 -0.89
N LEU A 282 -15.25 -9.34 -0.52
CA LEU A 282 -13.92 -9.63 0.03
C LEU A 282 -12.99 -10.13 -1.08
N VAL A 283 -11.82 -9.47 -1.17
CA VAL A 283 -10.69 -9.91 -1.99
C VAL A 283 -9.52 -10.19 -1.06
N VAL A 284 -9.05 -11.41 -1.03
CA VAL A 284 -7.87 -11.81 -0.26
C VAL A 284 -6.66 -11.82 -1.18
N ILE A 285 -5.61 -11.13 -0.76
CA ILE A 285 -4.37 -10.95 -1.51
C ILE A 285 -3.26 -11.61 -0.72
N PHE A 286 -2.57 -12.57 -1.34
CA PHE A 286 -1.43 -13.24 -0.75
C PHE A 286 -0.34 -13.53 -1.76
N PHE A 287 0.85 -13.83 -1.27
CA PHE A 287 2.07 -13.73 -2.03
C PHE A 287 2.56 -15.07 -2.52
N LYS A 288 3.09 -15.06 -3.74
CA LYS A 288 3.83 -16.12 -4.36
C LYS A 288 5.30 -16.00 -3.95
N ASN A 289 5.90 -17.11 -3.56
CA ASN A 289 7.32 -17.12 -3.28
C ASN A 289 8.10 -17.41 -4.58
N SER A 290 8.91 -16.46 -5.01
CA SER A 290 9.71 -16.58 -6.23
C SER A 290 10.87 -17.58 -6.07
N GLU A 291 11.42 -17.72 -4.87
CA GLU A 291 12.49 -18.68 -4.61
C GLU A 291 11.99 -20.11 -4.81
N LEU A 292 10.77 -20.42 -4.33
CA LEU A 292 10.14 -21.71 -4.58
C LEU A 292 9.90 -21.98 -6.07
N GLN A 293 9.56 -20.94 -6.85
CA GLN A 293 9.39 -21.09 -8.30
C GLN A 293 10.70 -21.42 -9.02
N ASN A 294 11.80 -20.80 -8.59
CA ASN A 294 13.13 -21.08 -9.15
C ASN A 294 13.58 -22.51 -8.85
N LEU A 295 13.22 -23.04 -7.67
CA LEU A 295 13.49 -24.44 -7.31
C LEU A 295 12.72 -25.42 -8.17
N ILE A 296 11.45 -25.15 -8.46
CA ILE A 296 10.60 -26.02 -9.30
C ILE A 296 11.02 -25.99 -10.79
N GLY A 297 11.66 -24.91 -11.24
CA GLY A 297 12.00 -24.71 -12.66
C GLY A 297 13.37 -25.25 -13.10
N ASN A 298 14.24 -25.60 -12.18
CA ASN A 298 15.60 -26.04 -12.45
C ASN A 298 15.70 -27.57 -12.30
N ALA A 299 16.40 -28.25 -13.22
CA ALA A 299 16.66 -29.67 -13.06
C ALA A 299 17.59 -29.91 -11.87
N PRO A 300 17.21 -30.77 -10.89
CA PRO A 300 18.02 -30.99 -9.70
C PRO A 300 19.31 -31.74 -10.02
N ASN A 301 20.42 -31.30 -9.47
CA ASN A 301 21.74 -31.90 -9.65
C ASN A 301 22.21 -32.71 -8.43
N SER A 302 21.47 -32.63 -7.32
CA SER A 302 21.78 -33.32 -6.06
C SER A 302 20.53 -33.87 -5.39
N ILE A 303 20.70 -34.87 -4.52
CA ILE A 303 19.59 -35.44 -3.74
C ILE A 303 18.93 -34.37 -2.87
N GLN A 304 19.70 -33.42 -2.32
CA GLN A 304 19.14 -32.33 -1.54
C GLN A 304 18.24 -31.42 -2.37
N GLU A 305 18.65 -31.09 -3.60
CA GLU A 305 17.84 -30.28 -4.52
C GLU A 305 16.52 -30.98 -4.90
N VAL A 306 16.52 -32.32 -5.04
CA VAL A 306 15.29 -33.09 -5.27
C VAL A 306 14.32 -32.95 -4.08
N TYR A 307 14.82 -33.01 -2.83
CA TYR A 307 13.98 -32.78 -1.65
C TYR A 307 13.43 -31.36 -1.61
N ASP A 308 14.24 -30.37 -1.90
CA ASP A 308 13.84 -28.97 -1.90
C ASP A 308 12.80 -28.69 -2.99
N GLU A 309 12.93 -29.31 -4.18
CA GLU A 309 11.94 -29.24 -5.26
C GLU A 309 10.60 -29.86 -4.83
N ILE A 310 10.59 -31.05 -4.25
CA ILE A 310 9.36 -31.71 -3.77
C ILE A 310 8.65 -30.86 -2.71
N ILE A 311 9.41 -30.27 -1.78
CA ILE A 311 8.86 -29.38 -0.76
C ILE A 311 8.27 -28.12 -1.42
N ALA A 312 8.96 -27.53 -2.40
CA ALA A 312 8.50 -26.37 -3.13
C ALA A 312 7.19 -26.65 -3.90
N GLU A 313 7.11 -27.80 -4.59
CA GLU A 313 5.89 -28.24 -5.27
C GLU A 313 4.72 -28.42 -4.30
N LYS A 314 4.96 -29.06 -3.17
CA LYS A 314 3.95 -29.24 -2.13
C LYS A 314 3.41 -27.90 -1.61
N LEU A 315 4.30 -26.93 -1.35
CA LEU A 315 3.89 -25.61 -0.89
C LEU A 315 3.09 -24.83 -1.95
N ASP A 316 3.48 -24.90 -3.24
CA ASP A 316 2.71 -24.28 -4.32
C ASP A 316 1.34 -24.96 -4.50
N PHE A 317 1.27 -26.28 -4.37
CA PHE A 317 0.03 -27.01 -4.40
C PHE A 317 -0.91 -26.63 -3.24
N GLU A 318 -0.40 -26.49 -2.01
CA GLU A 318 -1.18 -25.99 -0.88
C GLU A 318 -1.76 -24.59 -1.14
N LYS A 319 -1.00 -23.71 -1.75
CA LYS A 319 -1.50 -22.37 -2.15
C LYS A 319 -2.65 -22.46 -3.15
N LYS A 320 -2.59 -23.38 -4.11
CA LYS A 320 -3.68 -23.64 -5.06
C LYS A 320 -4.93 -24.16 -4.36
N LEU A 321 -4.77 -25.04 -3.37
CA LEU A 321 -5.89 -25.52 -2.54
C LEU A 321 -6.53 -24.39 -1.73
N ILE A 322 -5.73 -23.49 -1.14
CA ILE A 322 -6.23 -22.31 -0.44
C ILE A 322 -7.09 -21.45 -1.38
N ILE A 323 -6.65 -21.22 -2.62
CA ILE A 323 -7.41 -20.44 -3.61
C ILE A 323 -8.76 -21.11 -3.91
N GLN A 324 -8.76 -22.43 -4.10
CA GLN A 324 -9.99 -23.18 -4.37
C GLN A 324 -10.95 -23.11 -3.18
N GLU A 325 -10.44 -23.26 -1.96
CA GLU A 325 -11.26 -23.22 -0.75
C GLU A 325 -11.91 -21.84 -0.54
N LEU A 326 -11.15 -20.75 -0.70
CA LEU A 326 -11.68 -19.38 -0.61
C LEU A 326 -12.76 -19.11 -1.68
N ARG A 327 -12.56 -19.59 -2.92
CA ARG A 327 -13.51 -19.42 -4.02
C ARG A 327 -14.84 -20.11 -3.79
N LYS A 328 -14.88 -21.26 -3.12
CA LYS A 328 -16.13 -21.95 -2.76
C LYS A 328 -17.09 -21.06 -1.96
N TYR A 329 -16.56 -20.12 -1.20
CA TYR A 329 -17.33 -19.19 -0.38
C TYR A 329 -17.52 -17.81 -1.03
N GLY A 330 -17.25 -17.66 -2.33
CA GLY A 330 -17.41 -16.39 -3.06
C GLY A 330 -16.36 -15.35 -2.72
N ILE A 331 -15.24 -15.74 -2.10
CA ILE A 331 -14.13 -14.86 -1.78
C ILE A 331 -13.20 -14.78 -2.99
N TYR A 332 -12.98 -13.57 -3.49
CA TYR A 332 -12.03 -13.34 -4.56
C TYR A 332 -10.60 -13.44 -4.03
N THR A 333 -9.70 -13.93 -4.86
CA THR A 333 -8.29 -14.14 -4.49
C THR A 333 -7.36 -13.52 -5.52
N ILE A 334 -6.28 -12.89 -5.04
CA ILE A 334 -5.13 -12.50 -5.83
C ILE A 334 -3.93 -13.24 -5.26
N TYR A 335 -3.31 -14.08 -6.10
CA TYR A 335 -2.09 -14.81 -5.77
C TYR A 335 -1.01 -14.35 -6.75
N THR A 336 -0.08 -13.53 -6.28
CA THR A 336 0.86 -12.81 -7.13
C THR A 336 2.25 -12.70 -6.52
N LEU A 337 3.25 -12.51 -7.37
CA LEU A 337 4.59 -12.14 -6.94
C LEU A 337 4.57 -10.72 -6.33
N PRO A 338 5.37 -10.44 -5.28
CA PRO A 338 5.43 -9.12 -4.68
C PRO A 338 5.70 -7.98 -5.67
N GLU A 339 6.50 -8.22 -6.71
CA GLU A 339 6.83 -7.25 -7.76
C GLU A 339 5.61 -6.84 -8.60
N ASN A 340 4.70 -7.77 -8.86
CA ASN A 340 3.51 -7.56 -9.68
C ASN A 340 2.29 -7.11 -8.87
N LEU A 341 2.42 -7.07 -7.55
CA LEU A 341 1.32 -6.81 -6.62
C LEU A 341 0.53 -5.55 -6.98
N ASN A 342 1.21 -4.45 -7.24
CA ASN A 342 0.58 -3.17 -7.56
C ASN A 342 -0.34 -3.28 -8.78
N ILE A 343 0.15 -3.92 -9.84
CA ILE A 343 -0.58 -4.06 -11.11
C ILE A 343 -1.79 -4.98 -10.92
N ASP A 344 -1.61 -6.11 -10.28
CA ASP A 344 -2.67 -7.12 -10.12
C ASP A 344 -3.80 -6.62 -9.22
N VAL A 345 -3.46 -5.89 -8.14
CA VAL A 345 -4.47 -5.31 -7.23
C VAL A 345 -5.26 -4.20 -7.93
N ILE A 346 -4.59 -3.33 -8.69
CA ILE A 346 -5.24 -2.27 -9.46
C ILE A 346 -6.15 -2.88 -10.53
N ASN A 347 -5.67 -3.89 -11.26
CA ASN A 347 -6.47 -4.59 -12.27
C ASN A 347 -7.72 -5.22 -11.66
N LYS A 348 -7.59 -5.83 -10.48
CA LYS A 348 -8.72 -6.45 -9.80
C LYS A 348 -9.75 -5.42 -9.34
N TYR A 349 -9.30 -4.30 -8.80
CA TYR A 349 -10.19 -3.18 -8.46
C TYR A 349 -10.94 -2.66 -9.70
N LEU A 350 -10.23 -2.40 -10.80
CA LEU A 350 -10.85 -1.94 -12.05
C LEU A 350 -11.82 -2.96 -12.65
N GLU A 351 -11.49 -4.26 -12.58
CA GLU A 351 -12.38 -5.35 -12.99
C GLU A 351 -13.68 -5.35 -12.19
N ILE A 352 -13.59 -5.29 -10.85
CA ILE A 352 -14.76 -5.28 -9.96
C ILE A 352 -15.62 -4.05 -10.23
N LYS A 353 -14.99 -2.88 -10.34
CA LYS A 353 -15.69 -1.62 -10.63
C LYS A 353 -16.41 -1.65 -11.98
N SER A 354 -15.75 -2.18 -13.03
CA SER A 354 -16.36 -2.24 -14.36
C SER A 354 -17.52 -3.23 -14.48
N ARG A 355 -17.53 -4.26 -13.61
CA ARG A 355 -18.64 -5.25 -13.55
C ARG A 355 -19.83 -4.77 -12.73
N GLY A 356 -19.73 -3.65 -12.02
CA GLY A 356 -20.82 -3.14 -11.17
C GLY A 356 -21.25 -4.12 -10.08
N ILE A 357 -20.31 -4.88 -9.50
CA ILE A 357 -20.62 -5.94 -8.51
C ILE A 357 -20.86 -5.36 -7.10
N LEU A 358 -20.48 -4.11 -6.88
CA LEU A 358 -20.57 -3.39 -5.60
C LEU A 358 -21.88 -2.68 -5.41
#